data_b53e27e16bbb4c46ce1523e06288460e
#
_entry.id   b53e27e16bbb4c46ce1523e06288460e
#
_cell.length_a   1.000
_cell.length_b   1.000
_cell.length_c   1.000
_cell.angle_alpha   90.00
_cell.angle_beta   90.00
_cell.angle_gamma   90.00
#
_symmetry.space_group_name_H-M   'P 1'
#
loop_
_entity.id
_entity.type
_entity.pdbx_description
1 polymer ?
#
loop_
_entity_poly.entity_id
_entity_poly.type
_entity_poly.pdbx_seq_one_letter_code
_entity_poly.pdbx_strand_id
1 'polypeptide(L)'
;MLNDLLDGLARLTRTTYNSQIINGIPRPEILRKTLSNFINKNEKTENITLYTLIDRFISGEIKHRGNSKSISTLRVYIGCKHHLVEFEAIKKYKIDFETITLEFYYKFIEYLENRKTKYKAAIDLFRKNNQKLKRIKTPIIDLDINTIGKYISKIKVFMGEAVELGYTNNMSCRSKKFAVPKASTDAIYLNEKELEKLYKCDLSNYKRLERVRDLFIFGCYVGLRFQDYSAIKEENIIEVEGDKFIKVLTKKTKELVIIPCSPVVLDIFKKYGENTNKLPASVSNQNFNEYIKEACKKAGLLDKGHLLDEPEKETWECVSSHTARRSFATNYYLEGFPTIDLMKITGHRTEKAFLTYIRISKLDTAKRLNQHMKKKWEEKRIKANNASLSVA
;
A
#
# COMPACT_ATOMS: atom_id res chain seq x y z
N MET A 1 -9.30 12.18 -51.95
CA MET A 1 -8.97 11.40 -50.72
C MET A 1 -9.29 12.18 -49.44
N LEU A 2 -8.70 13.35 -49.11
CA LEU A 2 -9.05 14.10 -47.88
C LEU A 2 -10.48 14.67 -47.95
N ASN A 3 -10.86 15.26 -49.08
CA ASN A 3 -12.21 15.81 -49.27
C ASN A 3 -13.28 14.71 -49.19
N ASP A 4 -13.03 13.54 -49.78
CA ASP A 4 -13.98 12.41 -49.75
C ASP A 4 -14.19 11.90 -48.30
N LEU A 5 -13.12 11.93 -47.49
CA LEU A 5 -13.18 11.59 -46.07
C LEU A 5 -14.01 12.61 -45.28
N LEU A 6 -13.78 13.91 -45.53
CA LEU A 6 -14.53 15.00 -44.90
C LEU A 6 -16.01 14.97 -45.25
N ASP A 7 -16.34 14.74 -46.54
CA ASP A 7 -17.72 14.59 -47.02
C ASP A 7 -18.39 13.36 -46.39
N GLY A 8 -17.64 12.24 -46.28
CA GLY A 8 -18.12 11.05 -45.63
C GLY A 8 -18.44 11.29 -44.13
N LEU A 9 -17.58 11.99 -43.42
CA LEU A 9 -17.77 12.38 -42.02
C LEU A 9 -18.99 13.32 -41.86
N ALA A 10 -19.10 14.34 -42.71
CA ALA A 10 -20.22 15.27 -42.66
C ALA A 10 -21.56 14.57 -42.90
N ARG A 11 -21.60 13.66 -43.89
CA ARG A 11 -22.81 12.86 -44.22
C ARG A 11 -23.18 11.96 -43.02
N LEU A 12 -22.20 11.25 -42.46
CA LEU A 12 -22.43 10.35 -41.36
C LEU A 12 -22.91 11.10 -40.09
N THR A 13 -22.32 12.27 -39.81
CA THR A 13 -22.75 13.15 -38.72
C THR A 13 -24.20 13.54 -38.84
N ARG A 14 -24.61 14.03 -40.01
CA ARG A 14 -26.01 14.41 -40.30
C ARG A 14 -26.96 13.24 -40.13
N THR A 15 -26.63 12.09 -40.73
CA THR A 15 -27.49 10.90 -40.66
C THR A 15 -27.66 10.41 -39.23
N THR A 16 -26.56 10.35 -38.45
CA THR A 16 -26.58 9.90 -37.04
C THR A 16 -27.35 10.91 -36.19
N TYR A 17 -27.13 12.22 -36.38
CA TYR A 17 -27.85 13.26 -35.66
C TYR A 17 -29.35 13.19 -35.93
N ASN A 18 -29.76 13.14 -37.22
CA ASN A 18 -31.15 13.08 -37.60
C ASN A 18 -31.86 11.82 -37.10
N SER A 19 -31.18 10.68 -37.06
CA SER A 19 -31.77 9.45 -36.53
C SER A 19 -31.99 9.50 -35.01
N GLN A 20 -31.22 10.28 -34.31
CA GLN A 20 -31.34 10.41 -32.85
C GLN A 20 -32.34 11.49 -32.43
N ILE A 21 -32.45 12.58 -33.20
CA ILE A 21 -33.35 13.69 -32.84
C ILE A 21 -34.82 13.24 -32.85
N ILE A 22 -35.16 12.19 -33.63
CA ILE A 22 -36.49 11.58 -33.65
C ILE A 22 -36.86 10.98 -32.26
N ASN A 23 -35.87 10.53 -31.51
CA ASN A 23 -36.05 9.87 -30.21
C ASN A 23 -35.62 10.75 -28.99
N GLY A 24 -35.37 12.05 -29.21
CA GLY A 24 -34.99 13.02 -28.21
C GLY A 24 -33.68 13.75 -28.50
N ILE A 25 -33.05 14.33 -27.46
CA ILE A 25 -31.78 15.06 -27.61
C ILE A 25 -30.68 14.09 -28.01
N PRO A 26 -29.96 14.30 -29.13
CA PRO A 26 -28.86 13.43 -29.56
C PRO A 26 -27.74 13.37 -28.50
N ARG A 27 -27.32 12.16 -28.19
CA ARG A 27 -26.23 11.93 -27.20
C ARG A 27 -24.87 12.10 -27.89
N PRO A 28 -23.99 13.00 -27.37
CA PRO A 28 -22.66 13.25 -27.95
C PRO A 28 -21.80 11.99 -28.06
N GLU A 29 -21.98 11.03 -27.12
CA GLU A 29 -21.23 9.77 -27.11
C GLU A 29 -21.53 8.89 -28.34
N ILE A 30 -22.77 8.88 -28.80
CA ILE A 30 -23.14 8.08 -29.97
C ILE A 30 -22.55 8.68 -31.25
N LEU A 31 -22.62 10.01 -31.40
CA LEU A 31 -21.96 10.71 -32.51
C LEU A 31 -20.44 10.44 -32.49
N ARG A 32 -19.79 10.63 -31.38
CA ARG A 32 -18.35 10.39 -31.25
C ARG A 32 -17.99 8.95 -31.63
N LYS A 33 -18.74 7.95 -31.15
CA LYS A 33 -18.53 6.53 -31.48
C LYS A 33 -18.67 6.27 -32.98
N THR A 34 -19.71 6.81 -33.60
CA THR A 34 -19.99 6.60 -35.04
C THR A 34 -18.89 7.21 -35.89
N LEU A 35 -18.43 8.43 -35.54
CA LEU A 35 -17.32 9.10 -36.24
C LEU A 35 -16.00 8.38 -36.05
N SER A 36 -15.67 7.96 -34.82
CA SER A 36 -14.46 7.16 -34.54
C SER A 36 -14.45 5.87 -35.36
N ASN A 37 -15.54 5.15 -35.40
CA ASN A 37 -15.65 3.93 -36.22
C ASN A 37 -15.47 4.16 -37.72
N PHE A 38 -15.90 5.31 -38.25
CA PHE A 38 -15.71 5.67 -39.63
C PHE A 38 -14.28 6.04 -39.98
N ILE A 39 -13.60 6.80 -39.09
CA ILE A 39 -12.21 7.19 -39.27
C ILE A 39 -11.29 5.97 -39.17
N ASN A 40 -11.57 5.08 -38.22
CA ASN A 40 -10.73 3.90 -37.95
C ASN A 40 -11.07 2.71 -38.86
N LYS A 41 -11.98 2.84 -39.82
CA LYS A 41 -12.34 1.75 -40.74
C LYS A 41 -11.20 1.21 -41.62
N ASN A 42 -10.10 1.97 -41.73
CA ASN A 42 -8.91 1.61 -42.50
C ASN A 42 -7.71 1.15 -41.63
N GLU A 43 -7.78 1.27 -40.31
CA GLU A 43 -6.83 0.59 -39.46
C GLU A 43 -7.30 -0.85 -39.27
N LYS A 44 -6.43 -1.83 -39.62
CA LYS A 44 -6.63 -3.22 -39.22
C LYS A 44 -6.91 -3.19 -37.72
N THR A 45 -8.16 -3.33 -37.33
CA THR A 45 -8.53 -3.48 -35.94
C THR A 45 -7.89 -4.77 -35.48
N GLU A 46 -6.68 -4.68 -34.86
CA GLU A 46 -6.20 -5.76 -34.04
C GLU A 46 -7.36 -6.07 -33.09
N ASN A 47 -7.83 -7.32 -33.10
CA ASN A 47 -8.85 -7.79 -32.15
C ASN A 47 -8.23 -7.74 -30.74
N ILE A 48 -8.24 -6.54 -30.14
CA ILE A 48 -7.69 -6.31 -28.80
C ILE A 48 -8.65 -6.91 -27.80
N THR A 49 -8.20 -7.97 -27.15
CA THR A 49 -8.90 -8.60 -26.04
C THR A 49 -8.49 -7.94 -24.71
N LEU A 50 -9.26 -8.18 -23.64
CA LEU A 50 -8.86 -7.72 -22.30
C LEU A 50 -7.48 -8.28 -21.92
N TYR A 51 -7.15 -9.51 -22.30
CA TYR A 51 -5.84 -10.10 -22.00
C TYR A 51 -4.69 -9.42 -22.75
N THR A 52 -4.87 -9.07 -24.03
CA THR A 52 -3.84 -8.32 -24.78
C THR A 52 -3.66 -6.92 -24.23
N LEU A 53 -4.74 -6.26 -23.79
CA LEU A 53 -4.64 -4.98 -23.10
C LEU A 53 -3.83 -5.11 -21.78
N ILE A 54 -4.11 -6.13 -20.98
CA ILE A 54 -3.35 -6.38 -19.74
C ILE A 54 -1.87 -6.62 -20.06
N ASP A 55 -1.53 -7.34 -21.14
CA ASP A 55 -0.14 -7.57 -21.57
C ASP A 55 0.56 -6.27 -21.96
N ARG A 56 -0.13 -5.33 -22.63
CA ARG A 56 0.39 -4.00 -22.93
C ARG A 56 0.68 -3.18 -21.65
N PHE A 57 -0.11 -3.36 -20.59
CA PHE A 57 0.19 -2.79 -19.26
C PHE A 57 1.41 -3.46 -18.61
N ILE A 58 1.57 -4.77 -18.76
CA ILE A 58 2.68 -5.53 -18.19
C ILE A 58 3.99 -5.21 -18.91
N SER A 59 3.96 -5.09 -20.25
CA SER A 59 5.14 -4.72 -21.06
C SER A 59 5.57 -3.26 -20.84
N GLY A 60 4.68 -2.40 -20.31
CA GLY A 60 4.93 -0.97 -20.12
C GLY A 60 4.63 -0.12 -21.35
N GLU A 61 4.04 -0.69 -22.40
CA GLU A 61 3.55 0.02 -23.58
C GLU A 61 2.47 1.04 -23.18
N ILE A 62 1.55 0.63 -22.31
CA ILE A 62 0.54 1.53 -21.73
C ILE A 62 0.98 2.01 -20.37
N LYS A 63 1.19 3.33 -20.26
CA LYS A 63 1.56 4.02 -19.02
C LYS A 63 0.33 4.69 -18.40
N HIS A 64 -0.33 4.03 -17.48
CA HIS A 64 -1.44 4.66 -16.76
C HIS A 64 -0.98 5.96 -16.07
N ARG A 65 -1.60 7.09 -16.40
CA ARG A 65 -1.23 8.45 -15.93
C ARG A 65 0.23 8.84 -16.23
N GLY A 66 0.77 8.38 -17.35
CA GLY A 66 2.11 8.76 -17.83
C GLY A 66 3.30 8.19 -17.06
N ASN A 67 3.09 7.43 -15.97
CA ASN A 67 4.16 6.92 -15.11
C ASN A 67 4.47 5.44 -15.39
N SER A 68 5.77 5.11 -15.39
CA SER A 68 6.22 3.72 -15.36
C SER A 68 5.80 3.04 -14.05
N LYS A 69 5.51 1.74 -14.10
CA LYS A 69 5.07 0.98 -12.93
C LYS A 69 6.24 0.32 -12.22
N SER A 70 6.15 0.27 -10.90
CA SER A 70 7.08 -0.49 -10.08
C SER A 70 6.92 -1.99 -10.34
N ILE A 71 7.99 -2.76 -10.14
CA ILE A 71 7.99 -4.23 -10.23
C ILE A 71 6.87 -4.85 -9.37
N SER A 72 6.61 -4.29 -8.19
CA SER A 72 5.53 -4.76 -7.31
C SER A 72 4.15 -4.57 -7.93
N THR A 73 3.92 -3.46 -8.65
CA THR A 73 2.66 -3.22 -9.38
C THR A 73 2.51 -4.19 -10.55
N LEU A 74 3.59 -4.44 -11.30
CA LEU A 74 3.58 -5.41 -12.40
C LEU A 74 3.27 -6.83 -11.91
N ARG A 75 3.81 -7.24 -10.76
CA ARG A 75 3.46 -8.53 -10.14
C ARG A 75 1.96 -8.64 -9.82
N VAL A 76 1.32 -7.55 -9.40
CA VAL A 76 -0.14 -7.54 -9.18
C VAL A 76 -0.90 -7.66 -10.50
N TYR A 77 -0.45 -7.02 -11.59
CA TYR A 77 -1.07 -7.17 -12.92
C TYR A 77 -0.97 -8.61 -13.42
N ILE A 78 0.22 -9.22 -13.32
CA ILE A 78 0.43 -10.62 -13.69
C ILE A 78 -0.45 -11.55 -12.84
N GLY A 79 -0.50 -11.35 -11.53
CA GLY A 79 -1.36 -12.12 -10.64
C GLY A 79 -2.85 -11.97 -10.99
N CYS A 80 -3.31 -10.75 -11.29
CA CYS A 80 -4.67 -10.48 -11.74
C CYS A 80 -5.00 -11.26 -13.03
N LYS A 81 -4.12 -11.18 -14.04
CA LYS A 81 -4.28 -11.94 -15.29
C LYS A 81 -4.38 -13.44 -15.04
N HIS A 82 -3.50 -14.00 -14.20
CA HIS A 82 -3.55 -15.44 -13.86
C HIS A 82 -4.87 -15.84 -13.21
N HIS A 83 -5.38 -15.04 -12.28
CA HIS A 83 -6.67 -15.32 -11.64
C HIS A 83 -7.84 -15.20 -12.60
N LEU A 84 -7.81 -14.28 -13.56
CA LEU A 84 -8.84 -14.18 -14.60
C LEU A 84 -8.82 -15.42 -15.50
N VAL A 85 -7.64 -15.87 -15.95
CA VAL A 85 -7.50 -17.08 -16.78
C VAL A 85 -7.96 -18.34 -16.03
N GLU A 86 -7.58 -18.50 -14.76
CA GLU A 86 -8.05 -19.63 -13.93
C GLU A 86 -9.58 -19.57 -13.74
N PHE A 87 -10.13 -18.40 -13.44
CA PHE A 87 -11.58 -18.20 -13.27
C PHE A 87 -12.37 -18.55 -14.54
N GLU A 88 -11.91 -18.05 -15.71
CA GLU A 88 -12.54 -18.32 -17.01
C GLU A 88 -12.65 -19.82 -17.28
N ALA A 89 -11.58 -20.56 -17.03
CA ALA A 89 -11.54 -22.00 -17.23
C ALA A 89 -12.44 -22.76 -16.25
N ILE A 90 -12.41 -22.42 -14.97
CA ILE A 90 -13.10 -23.17 -13.90
C ILE A 90 -14.59 -22.87 -13.87
N LYS A 91 -14.94 -21.60 -14.03
CA LYS A 91 -16.36 -21.15 -14.03
C LYS A 91 -17.02 -21.24 -15.41
N LYS A 92 -16.24 -21.59 -16.46
CA LYS A 92 -16.69 -21.56 -17.86
C LYS A 92 -17.30 -20.20 -18.25
N TYR A 93 -16.71 -19.13 -17.74
CA TYR A 93 -17.16 -17.76 -17.91
C TYR A 93 -16.19 -17.01 -18.85
N LYS A 94 -16.60 -16.78 -20.09
CA LYS A 94 -15.75 -16.06 -21.06
C LYS A 94 -15.42 -14.66 -20.56
N ILE A 95 -14.13 -14.35 -20.52
CA ILE A 95 -13.62 -13.04 -20.12
C ILE A 95 -13.40 -12.16 -21.35
N ASP A 96 -14.17 -11.11 -21.43
CA ASP A 96 -14.06 -10.08 -22.46
C ASP A 96 -14.46 -8.72 -21.87
N PHE A 97 -14.25 -7.61 -22.59
CA PHE A 97 -14.64 -6.28 -22.13
C PHE A 97 -16.14 -6.21 -21.79
N GLU A 98 -17.01 -6.80 -22.61
CA GLU A 98 -18.47 -6.75 -22.41
C GLU A 98 -18.96 -7.67 -21.27
N THR A 99 -18.18 -8.69 -20.90
CA THR A 99 -18.56 -9.63 -19.83
C THR A 99 -18.13 -9.17 -18.44
N ILE A 100 -17.33 -8.10 -18.32
CA ILE A 100 -16.94 -7.51 -17.03
C ILE A 100 -18.12 -6.69 -16.46
N THR A 101 -19.13 -7.40 -15.97
CA THR A 101 -20.37 -6.86 -15.42
C THR A 101 -20.43 -6.99 -13.89
N LEU A 102 -21.54 -6.59 -13.26
CA LEU A 102 -21.78 -6.86 -11.85
C LEU A 102 -21.92 -8.35 -11.55
N GLU A 103 -22.44 -9.13 -12.50
CA GLU A 103 -22.49 -10.60 -12.34
C GLU A 103 -21.09 -11.19 -12.29
N PHE A 104 -20.20 -10.77 -13.20
CA PHE A 104 -18.79 -11.13 -13.17
C PHE A 104 -18.18 -10.76 -11.81
N TYR A 105 -18.42 -9.55 -11.33
CA TYR A 105 -17.85 -9.05 -10.07
C TYR A 105 -18.15 -9.98 -8.89
N TYR A 106 -19.42 -10.35 -8.69
CA TYR A 106 -19.80 -11.23 -7.60
C TYR A 106 -19.26 -12.66 -7.76
N LYS A 107 -19.32 -13.20 -8.97
CA LYS A 107 -18.78 -14.54 -9.28
C LYS A 107 -17.26 -14.61 -9.10
N PHE A 108 -16.54 -13.55 -9.47
CA PHE A 108 -15.10 -13.50 -9.38
C PHE A 108 -14.63 -13.36 -7.93
N ILE A 109 -15.30 -12.55 -7.11
CA ILE A 109 -15.03 -12.46 -5.67
C ILE A 109 -15.27 -13.82 -5.00
N GLU A 110 -16.43 -14.43 -5.21
CA GLU A 110 -16.75 -15.75 -4.66
C GLU A 110 -15.70 -16.81 -5.04
N TYR A 111 -15.23 -16.79 -6.27
CA TYR A 111 -14.15 -17.65 -6.72
C TYR A 111 -12.85 -17.40 -5.97
N LEU A 112 -12.44 -16.13 -5.82
CA LEU A 112 -11.19 -15.77 -5.14
C LEU A 112 -11.20 -16.11 -3.64
N GLU A 113 -12.34 -15.93 -2.97
CA GLU A 113 -12.55 -16.27 -1.56
C GLU A 113 -12.52 -17.77 -1.30
N ASN A 114 -12.85 -18.60 -2.30
CA ASN A 114 -13.02 -20.05 -2.12
C ASN A 114 -12.07 -20.88 -2.98
N ARG A 115 -10.94 -20.34 -3.41
CA ARG A 115 -9.99 -21.02 -4.32
C ARG A 115 -9.47 -22.34 -3.76
N LYS A 116 -9.10 -22.37 -2.47
CA LYS A 116 -8.64 -23.59 -1.78
C LYS A 116 -9.82 -24.42 -1.36
N THR A 117 -10.81 -23.80 -0.73
CA THR A 117 -11.94 -24.49 -0.09
C THR A 117 -12.84 -25.20 -1.09
N LYS A 118 -13.17 -24.55 -2.23
CA LYS A 118 -14.08 -25.12 -3.23
C LYS A 118 -13.42 -25.57 -4.53
N TYR A 119 -12.37 -24.88 -4.99
CA TYR A 119 -11.87 -25.02 -6.36
C TYR A 119 -10.49 -25.63 -6.46
N LYS A 120 -9.84 -26.04 -5.36
CA LYS A 120 -8.46 -26.55 -5.36
C LYS A 120 -8.21 -27.64 -6.40
N ALA A 121 -9.03 -28.71 -6.41
CA ALA A 121 -8.86 -29.82 -7.34
C ALA A 121 -8.97 -29.39 -8.82
N ALA A 122 -9.94 -28.51 -9.13
CA ALA A 122 -10.12 -27.98 -10.47
C ALA A 122 -8.95 -27.09 -10.90
N ILE A 123 -8.42 -26.25 -10.01
CA ILE A 123 -7.25 -25.41 -10.26
C ILE A 123 -6.00 -26.28 -10.49
N ASP A 124 -5.77 -27.29 -9.66
CA ASP A 124 -4.63 -28.21 -9.81
C ASP A 124 -4.69 -28.94 -11.16
N LEU A 125 -5.85 -29.47 -11.54
CA LEU A 125 -6.05 -30.12 -12.83
C LEU A 125 -5.83 -29.16 -14.00
N PHE A 126 -6.37 -27.95 -13.93
CA PHE A 126 -6.20 -26.91 -14.94
C PHE A 126 -4.74 -26.53 -15.11
N ARG A 127 -4.01 -26.28 -14.01
CA ARG A 127 -2.58 -25.97 -14.03
C ARG A 127 -1.73 -27.11 -14.60
N LYS A 128 -2.07 -28.37 -14.25
CA LYS A 128 -1.39 -29.57 -14.77
C LYS A 128 -1.52 -29.69 -16.29
N ASN A 129 -2.70 -29.39 -16.82
CA ASN A 129 -2.99 -29.50 -18.26
C ASN A 129 -2.49 -28.31 -19.08
N ASN A 130 -2.21 -27.16 -18.44
CA ASN A 130 -1.72 -25.96 -19.12
C ASN A 130 -0.23 -25.78 -18.94
N GLN A 131 0.57 -26.05 -20.01
CA GLN A 131 2.04 -25.97 -19.95
C GLN A 131 2.58 -24.61 -19.50
N LYS A 132 1.93 -23.49 -19.88
CA LYS A 132 2.33 -22.14 -19.46
C LYS A 132 2.10 -21.91 -17.96
N LEU A 133 1.13 -22.58 -17.37
CA LEU A 133 0.74 -22.44 -15.95
C LEU A 133 1.41 -23.48 -15.04
N LYS A 134 1.98 -24.57 -15.59
CA LYS A 134 2.75 -25.58 -14.81
C LYS A 134 3.88 -24.96 -13.97
N ARG A 135 4.44 -23.84 -14.42
CA ARG A 135 5.53 -23.12 -13.73
C ARG A 135 5.06 -22.23 -12.58
N ILE A 136 3.74 -22.05 -12.39
CA ILE A 136 3.19 -21.23 -11.30
C ILE A 136 3.23 -22.06 -10.02
N LYS A 137 4.27 -21.82 -9.21
CA LYS A 137 4.47 -22.46 -7.90
C LYS A 137 3.71 -21.77 -6.76
N THR A 138 2.85 -20.77 -7.05
CA THR A 138 2.09 -20.08 -5.99
C THR A 138 1.09 -21.04 -5.36
N PRO A 139 1.03 -21.15 -4.03
CA PRO A 139 0.08 -22.01 -3.35
C PRO A 139 -1.37 -21.61 -3.67
N ILE A 140 -2.24 -22.61 -3.74
CA ILE A 140 -3.68 -22.38 -3.88
C ILE A 140 -4.22 -22.13 -2.48
N ILE A 141 -4.56 -20.87 -2.21
CA ILE A 141 -5.13 -20.40 -0.95
C ILE A 141 -6.41 -19.62 -1.24
N ASP A 142 -7.29 -19.55 -0.26
CA ASP A 142 -8.39 -18.60 -0.23
C ASP A 142 -7.78 -17.20 -0.03
N LEU A 143 -8.25 -16.21 -0.77
CA LEU A 143 -7.66 -14.86 -0.72
C LEU A 143 -8.40 -13.99 0.28
N ASP A 144 -7.64 -13.22 1.03
CA ASP A 144 -8.19 -12.19 1.91
C ASP A 144 -8.82 -11.02 1.12
N ILE A 145 -9.76 -10.35 1.77
CA ILE A 145 -10.57 -9.29 1.17
C ILE A 145 -9.72 -8.12 0.61
N ASN A 146 -8.60 -7.79 1.26
CA ASN A 146 -7.71 -6.72 0.80
C ASN A 146 -6.90 -7.14 -0.44
N THR A 147 -6.55 -8.42 -0.55
CA THR A 147 -5.90 -8.97 -1.76
C THR A 147 -6.88 -9.03 -2.92
N ILE A 148 -8.12 -9.44 -2.68
CA ILE A 148 -9.21 -9.38 -3.67
C ILE A 148 -9.41 -7.93 -4.12
N GLY A 149 -9.47 -6.99 -3.19
CA GLY A 149 -9.59 -5.56 -3.49
C GLY A 149 -8.47 -5.03 -4.39
N LYS A 150 -7.23 -5.51 -4.22
CA LYS A 150 -6.13 -5.16 -5.14
C LYS A 150 -6.45 -5.59 -6.57
N TYR A 151 -6.94 -6.81 -6.80
CA TYR A 151 -7.27 -7.30 -8.15
C TYR A 151 -8.47 -6.56 -8.74
N ILE A 152 -9.55 -6.36 -7.98
CA ILE A 152 -10.71 -5.58 -8.42
C ILE A 152 -10.29 -4.15 -8.81
N SER A 153 -9.41 -3.52 -8.02
CA SER A 153 -8.87 -2.19 -8.37
C SER A 153 -8.09 -2.20 -9.70
N LYS A 154 -7.40 -3.30 -10.04
CA LYS A 154 -6.67 -3.40 -11.31
C LYS A 154 -7.61 -3.64 -12.49
N ILE A 155 -8.63 -4.45 -12.31
CA ILE A 155 -9.67 -4.63 -13.34
C ILE A 155 -10.34 -3.29 -13.66
N LYS A 156 -10.65 -2.47 -12.64
CA LYS A 156 -11.17 -1.10 -12.85
C LYS A 156 -10.22 -0.21 -13.66
N VAL A 157 -8.91 -0.34 -13.43
CA VAL A 157 -7.89 0.40 -14.20
C VAL A 157 -7.86 -0.07 -15.66
N PHE A 158 -7.86 -1.39 -15.91
CA PHE A 158 -7.86 -1.94 -17.27
C PHE A 158 -9.12 -1.57 -18.03
N MET A 159 -10.29 -1.68 -17.40
CA MET A 159 -11.57 -1.30 -18.02
C MET A 159 -11.67 0.21 -18.24
N GLY A 160 -11.16 1.02 -17.34
CA GLY A 160 -11.10 2.47 -17.51
C GLY A 160 -10.26 2.85 -18.72
N GLU A 161 -9.08 2.26 -18.88
CA GLU A 161 -8.22 2.50 -20.04
C GLU A 161 -8.85 1.98 -21.35
N ALA A 162 -9.51 0.80 -21.31
CA ALA A 162 -10.20 0.25 -22.45
C ALA A 162 -11.29 1.20 -22.97
N VAL A 163 -12.01 1.87 -22.07
CA VAL A 163 -13.01 2.88 -22.43
C VAL A 163 -12.34 4.13 -23.01
N GLU A 164 -11.27 4.62 -22.41
CA GLU A 164 -10.53 5.80 -22.89
C GLU A 164 -9.94 5.54 -24.31
N LEU A 165 -9.46 4.31 -24.56
CA LEU A 165 -8.93 3.90 -25.86
C LEU A 165 -10.02 3.50 -26.88
N GLY A 166 -11.30 3.52 -26.50
CA GLY A 166 -12.43 3.20 -27.37
C GLY A 166 -12.62 1.70 -27.68
N TYR A 167 -11.97 0.80 -26.91
CA TYR A 167 -12.10 -0.66 -27.09
C TYR A 167 -13.45 -1.19 -26.60
N THR A 168 -14.12 -0.49 -25.70
CA THR A 168 -15.45 -0.85 -25.18
C THR A 168 -16.20 0.38 -24.67
N ASN A 169 -17.52 0.27 -24.59
CA ASN A 169 -18.38 1.23 -23.89
C ASN A 169 -18.91 0.70 -22.56
N ASN A 170 -18.41 -0.44 -22.10
CA ASN A 170 -18.86 -1.04 -20.86
C ASN A 170 -18.39 -0.22 -19.65
N MET A 171 -19.33 0.48 -19.01
CA MET A 171 -19.11 1.32 -17.83
C MET A 171 -19.44 0.60 -16.50
N SER A 172 -19.71 -0.70 -16.52
CA SER A 172 -20.11 -1.47 -15.31
C SER A 172 -19.14 -1.28 -14.13
N CYS A 173 -17.83 -1.18 -14.42
CA CYS A 173 -16.80 -0.94 -13.41
C CYS A 173 -16.87 0.44 -12.73
N ARG A 174 -17.61 1.42 -13.29
CA ARG A 174 -17.83 2.75 -12.68
C ARG A 174 -19.00 2.74 -11.69
N SER A 175 -19.83 1.70 -11.69
CA SER A 175 -20.93 1.56 -10.73
C SER A 175 -20.44 1.58 -9.29
N LYS A 176 -21.23 2.20 -8.41
CA LYS A 176 -20.99 2.14 -6.94
C LYS A 176 -21.04 0.72 -6.40
N LYS A 177 -21.85 -0.16 -7.01
CA LYS A 177 -21.96 -1.58 -6.66
C LYS A 177 -20.71 -2.38 -7.04
N PHE A 178 -19.93 -1.93 -8.05
CA PHE A 178 -18.64 -2.50 -8.40
C PHE A 178 -17.53 -1.89 -7.49
N ALA A 179 -17.70 -1.99 -6.19
CA ALA A 179 -16.81 -1.41 -5.20
C ALA A 179 -15.48 -2.18 -5.09
N VAL A 180 -14.41 -1.50 -4.67
CA VAL A 180 -13.18 -2.19 -4.29
C VAL A 180 -13.34 -2.69 -2.86
N PRO A 181 -13.41 -4.02 -2.65
CA PRO A 181 -13.54 -4.57 -1.30
C PRO A 181 -12.34 -4.17 -0.44
N LYS A 182 -12.61 -3.81 0.81
CA LYS A 182 -11.56 -3.40 1.74
C LYS A 182 -12.00 -3.68 3.17
N ALA A 183 -11.22 -4.48 3.89
CA ALA A 183 -11.31 -4.60 5.33
C ALA A 183 -10.30 -3.66 6.01
N SER A 184 -10.67 -3.13 7.17
CA SER A 184 -9.72 -2.47 8.05
C SER A 184 -8.69 -3.51 8.51
N THR A 185 -7.42 -3.19 8.42
CA THR A 185 -6.37 -4.02 9.02
C THR A 185 -5.93 -3.35 10.30
N ASP A 186 -6.03 -4.07 11.38
CA ASP A 186 -5.44 -3.64 12.63
C ASP A 186 -3.93 -3.89 12.62
N ALA A 187 -3.20 -3.17 13.44
CA ALA A 187 -1.76 -3.29 13.50
C ALA A 187 -1.23 -2.64 14.79
N ILE A 188 -0.17 -3.19 15.31
CA ILE A 188 0.45 -2.74 16.56
C ILE A 188 1.55 -1.70 16.34
N TYR A 189 1.89 -1.01 17.41
CA TYR A 189 3.16 -0.32 17.62
C TYR A 189 3.79 -0.83 18.93
N LEU A 190 5.06 -0.60 19.13
CA LEU A 190 5.74 -0.84 20.40
C LEU A 190 5.95 0.50 21.10
N ASN A 191 5.50 0.59 22.36
CA ASN A 191 5.73 1.76 23.20
C ASN A 191 7.18 1.81 23.71
N GLU A 192 7.59 2.93 24.32
CA GLU A 192 8.97 3.13 24.78
C GLU A 192 9.47 2.02 25.75
N LYS A 193 8.61 1.52 26.63
CA LYS A 193 8.98 0.43 27.57
C LYS A 193 9.22 -0.89 26.83
N GLU A 194 8.43 -1.20 25.84
CA GLU A 194 8.59 -2.40 25.01
C GLU A 194 9.83 -2.28 24.12
N LEU A 195 10.11 -1.10 23.58
CA LEU A 195 11.34 -0.83 22.82
C LEU A 195 12.58 -0.96 23.70
N GLU A 196 12.55 -0.42 24.91
CA GLU A 196 13.65 -0.54 25.87
C GLU A 196 13.87 -2.00 26.27
N LYS A 197 12.79 -2.75 26.56
CA LYS A 197 12.85 -4.19 26.89
C LYS A 197 13.47 -4.99 25.75
N LEU A 198 13.10 -4.70 24.52
CA LEU A 198 13.65 -5.35 23.33
C LEU A 198 15.14 -4.96 23.14
N TYR A 199 15.49 -3.70 23.28
CA TYR A 199 16.85 -3.20 23.08
C TYR A 199 17.83 -3.77 24.11
N LYS A 200 17.43 -3.87 25.39
CA LYS A 200 18.23 -4.41 26.49
C LYS A 200 18.28 -5.95 26.53
N CYS A 201 17.47 -6.64 25.73
CA CYS A 201 17.48 -8.10 25.69
C CYS A 201 18.85 -8.64 25.25
N ASP A 202 19.45 -9.52 26.05
CA ASP A 202 20.70 -10.18 25.65
C ASP A 202 20.48 -11.20 24.58
N LEU A 203 21.02 -10.92 23.40
CA LEU A 203 21.00 -11.77 22.21
C LEU A 203 22.43 -12.11 21.73
N SER A 204 23.44 -11.98 22.62
CA SER A 204 24.85 -12.22 22.29
C SER A 204 25.12 -13.60 21.70
N ASN A 205 24.40 -14.62 22.16
CA ASN A 205 24.43 -15.99 21.62
C ASN A 205 23.67 -16.17 20.31
N TYR A 206 22.94 -15.15 19.84
CA TYR A 206 22.09 -15.18 18.65
C TYR A 206 22.40 -14.03 17.71
N LYS A 207 23.62 -13.97 17.18
CA LYS A 207 24.13 -12.86 16.36
C LYS A 207 23.20 -12.42 15.21
N ARG A 208 22.45 -13.38 14.64
CA ARG A 208 21.43 -13.10 13.62
C ARG A 208 20.28 -12.24 14.18
N LEU A 209 19.77 -12.62 15.33
CA LEU A 209 18.66 -11.92 16.00
C LEU A 209 19.11 -10.57 16.56
N GLU A 210 20.31 -10.52 17.12
CA GLU A 210 20.92 -9.28 17.61
C GLU A 210 21.00 -8.22 16.52
N ARG A 211 21.52 -8.57 15.35
CA ARG A 211 21.59 -7.66 14.19
C ARG A 211 20.23 -7.18 13.73
N VAL A 212 19.25 -8.08 13.64
CA VAL A 212 17.89 -7.72 13.21
C VAL A 212 17.18 -6.87 14.25
N ARG A 213 17.35 -7.18 15.56
CA ARG A 213 16.86 -6.37 16.68
C ARG A 213 17.41 -4.95 16.61
N ASP A 214 18.72 -4.78 16.45
CA ASP A 214 19.36 -3.47 16.41
C ASP A 214 18.92 -2.66 15.19
N LEU A 215 18.81 -3.30 14.02
CA LEU A 215 18.28 -2.67 12.82
C LEU A 215 16.80 -2.29 12.95
N PHE A 216 16.00 -3.08 13.66
CA PHE A 216 14.60 -2.77 13.98
C PHE A 216 14.48 -1.57 14.92
N ILE A 217 15.25 -1.58 16.02
CA ILE A 217 15.32 -0.46 16.97
C ILE A 217 15.74 0.83 16.24
N PHE A 218 16.79 0.76 15.40
CA PHE A 218 17.17 1.88 14.55
C PHE A 218 15.96 2.40 13.74
N GLY A 219 15.21 1.50 13.10
CA GLY A 219 13.99 1.84 12.36
C GLY A 219 12.91 2.52 13.23
N CYS A 220 12.82 2.14 14.52
CA CYS A 220 11.89 2.75 15.49
C CYS A 220 12.25 4.19 15.86
N TYR A 221 13.52 4.57 15.76
CA TYR A 221 14.00 5.92 16.08
C TYR A 221 14.22 6.81 14.85
N VAL A 222 14.17 6.26 13.62
CA VAL A 222 14.27 7.07 12.41
C VAL A 222 12.96 7.17 11.63
N GLY A 223 11.98 6.32 11.89
CA GLY A 223 10.63 6.39 11.32
C GLY A 223 10.53 6.12 9.82
N LEU A 224 11.60 5.70 9.15
CA LEU A 224 11.61 5.41 7.71
C LEU A 224 10.99 4.03 7.39
N ARG A 225 10.75 3.77 6.09
CA ARG A 225 10.38 2.41 5.65
C ARG A 225 11.59 1.49 5.68
N PHE A 226 11.37 0.19 5.89
CA PHE A 226 12.44 -0.81 5.92
C PHE A 226 13.42 -0.70 4.74
N GLN A 227 12.90 -0.54 3.52
CA GLN A 227 13.74 -0.40 2.32
C GLN A 227 14.60 0.88 2.29
N ASP A 228 14.21 1.90 3.05
CA ASP A 228 14.93 3.16 3.13
C ASP A 228 15.96 3.09 4.26
N TYR A 229 15.55 2.74 5.50
CA TYR A 229 16.49 2.71 6.62
C TYR A 229 17.52 1.57 6.54
N SER A 230 17.16 0.42 5.99
CA SER A 230 18.10 -0.70 5.82
C SER A 230 19.16 -0.47 4.72
N ALA A 231 19.02 0.60 3.96
CA ALA A 231 19.96 0.97 2.91
C ALA A 231 20.79 2.21 3.25
N ILE A 232 20.67 2.73 4.47
CA ILE A 232 21.45 3.88 4.93
C ILE A 232 22.93 3.49 5.02
N LYS A 233 23.77 4.39 4.52
CA LYS A 233 25.22 4.27 4.52
C LYS A 233 25.83 5.52 5.16
N GLU A 234 27.13 5.50 5.35
CA GLU A 234 27.89 6.62 5.90
C GLU A 234 27.66 7.94 5.13
N GLU A 235 27.59 7.87 3.82
CA GLU A 235 27.29 9.02 2.93
C GLU A 235 25.94 9.71 3.20
N ASN A 236 25.06 9.05 3.92
CA ASN A 236 23.76 9.59 4.33
C ASN A 236 23.81 10.35 5.66
N ILE A 237 24.93 10.30 6.37
CA ILE A 237 25.12 10.98 7.65
C ILE A 237 25.76 12.34 7.38
N ILE A 238 25.11 13.39 7.85
CA ILE A 238 25.63 14.76 7.80
C ILE A 238 25.78 15.28 9.23
N GLU A 239 26.71 16.17 9.42
CA GLU A 239 26.93 16.89 10.69
C GLU A 239 26.60 18.37 10.50
N VAL A 240 25.77 18.89 11.40
CA VAL A 240 25.36 20.29 11.41
C VAL A 240 25.44 20.78 12.86
N GLU A 241 26.22 21.82 13.12
CA GLU A 241 26.37 22.42 14.46
C GLU A 241 26.81 21.42 15.56
N GLY A 242 27.56 20.37 15.18
CA GLY A 242 28.02 19.32 16.11
C GLY A 242 27.05 18.15 16.29
N ASP A 243 25.83 18.26 15.77
CA ASP A 243 24.82 17.18 15.80
C ASP A 243 24.83 16.37 14.50
N LYS A 244 24.60 15.06 14.60
CA LYS A 244 24.49 14.16 13.45
C LYS A 244 23.05 14.00 12.98
N PHE A 245 22.87 14.04 11.68
CA PHE A 245 21.58 13.85 11.01
C PHE A 245 21.69 12.83 9.90
N ILE A 246 20.59 12.10 9.65
CA ILE A 246 20.43 11.17 8.51
C ILE A 246 19.71 11.91 7.39
N LYS A 247 20.35 12.04 6.22
CA LYS A 247 19.77 12.66 5.02
C LYS A 247 19.50 11.61 3.96
N VAL A 248 18.24 11.36 3.62
CA VAL A 248 17.83 10.28 2.71
C VAL A 248 16.76 10.72 1.73
N LEU A 249 16.92 10.36 0.45
CA LEU A 249 15.86 10.45 -0.56
C LEU A 249 15.06 9.13 -0.53
N THR A 250 13.82 9.17 -0.06
CA THR A 250 12.99 7.98 0.09
C THR A 250 12.67 7.31 -1.26
N LYS A 251 12.80 5.98 -1.34
CA LYS A 251 12.63 5.23 -2.61
C LYS A 251 11.21 5.31 -3.17
N LYS A 252 10.20 5.25 -2.30
CA LYS A 252 8.79 5.16 -2.71
C LYS A 252 8.16 6.51 -3.05
N THR A 253 8.38 7.52 -2.22
CA THR A 253 7.73 8.84 -2.35
C THR A 253 8.63 9.88 -3.03
N LYS A 254 9.94 9.60 -3.15
CA LYS A 254 10.94 10.54 -3.68
C LYS A 254 10.97 11.85 -2.90
N GLU A 255 10.74 11.77 -1.59
CA GLU A 255 10.87 12.89 -0.67
C GLU A 255 12.24 12.86 -0.01
N LEU A 256 12.90 14.02 0.01
CA LEU A 256 14.11 14.21 0.80
C LEU A 256 13.71 14.40 2.26
N VAL A 257 14.27 13.60 3.15
CA VAL A 257 14.02 13.68 4.60
C VAL A 257 15.33 13.85 5.34
N ILE A 258 15.30 14.62 6.42
CA ILE A 258 16.43 14.84 7.34
C ILE A 258 15.93 14.46 8.73
N ILE A 259 16.66 13.58 9.42
CA ILE A 259 16.26 12.98 10.68
C ILE A 259 17.41 13.12 11.68
N PRO A 260 17.18 13.63 12.90
CA PRO A 260 18.24 13.72 13.90
C PRO A 260 18.64 12.32 14.38
N CYS A 261 19.92 12.13 14.66
CA CYS A 261 20.42 10.89 15.28
C CYS A 261 20.20 10.97 16.79
N SER A 262 19.22 10.22 17.31
CA SER A 262 19.03 10.06 18.75
C SER A 262 20.21 9.31 19.39
N PRO A 263 20.40 9.37 20.72
CA PRO A 263 21.45 8.61 21.43
C PRO A 263 21.44 7.12 21.08
N VAL A 264 20.26 6.49 20.99
CA VAL A 264 20.13 5.07 20.61
C VAL A 264 20.63 4.81 19.20
N VAL A 265 20.39 5.73 18.26
CA VAL A 265 20.89 5.64 16.88
C VAL A 265 22.41 5.74 16.86
N LEU A 266 22.99 6.66 17.65
CA LEU A 266 24.43 6.84 17.78
C LEU A 266 25.11 5.61 18.40
N ASP A 267 24.49 5.00 19.42
CA ASP A 267 24.99 3.76 20.05
C ASP A 267 25.00 2.59 19.06
N ILE A 268 23.99 2.47 18.22
CA ILE A 268 23.96 1.46 17.17
C ILE A 268 25.06 1.70 16.14
N PHE A 269 25.29 2.94 15.70
CA PHE A 269 26.42 3.27 14.84
C PHE A 269 27.76 2.91 15.48
N LYS A 270 27.97 3.27 16.75
CA LYS A 270 29.17 2.93 17.51
C LYS A 270 29.38 1.41 17.59
N LYS A 271 28.32 0.66 17.84
CA LYS A 271 28.39 -0.82 17.94
C LYS A 271 28.83 -1.52 16.67
N TYR A 272 28.40 -1.02 15.49
CA TYR A 272 28.63 -1.69 14.19
C TYR A 272 29.70 -1.04 13.33
N GLY A 273 30.21 0.08 13.71
CA GLY A 273 31.20 0.81 12.94
C GLY A 273 32.11 1.67 13.80
N GLU A 274 33.11 1.06 14.44
CA GLU A 274 34.19 1.85 15.07
C GLU A 274 34.70 2.89 14.05
N ASN A 275 34.32 4.16 14.22
CA ASN A 275 34.63 5.31 13.34
C ASN A 275 33.97 5.33 11.95
N THR A 276 33.12 4.38 11.59
CA THR A 276 32.35 4.40 10.33
C THR A 276 30.87 4.25 10.67
N ASN A 277 30.03 5.22 10.40
CA ASN A 277 28.59 5.21 10.71
C ASN A 277 27.85 4.03 10.00
N LYS A 278 28.29 2.78 10.25
CA LYS A 278 27.73 1.58 9.62
C LYS A 278 26.52 1.09 10.40
N LEU A 279 25.60 0.49 9.67
CA LEU A 279 24.48 -0.26 10.21
C LEU A 279 24.75 -1.75 10.10
N PRO A 280 24.06 -2.59 10.91
CA PRO A 280 24.13 -4.03 10.74
C PRO A 280 23.65 -4.43 9.35
N ALA A 281 24.30 -5.44 8.76
CA ALA A 281 23.93 -5.94 7.44
C ALA A 281 22.45 -6.34 7.38
N SER A 282 21.74 -5.81 6.39
CA SER A 282 20.32 -6.10 6.16
C SER A 282 20.13 -7.50 5.59
N VAL A 283 18.97 -8.08 5.87
CA VAL A 283 18.46 -9.33 5.29
C VAL A 283 17.22 -9.04 4.45
N SER A 284 16.70 -10.06 3.73
CA SER A 284 15.43 -9.90 3.02
C SER A 284 14.31 -9.47 3.99
N ASN A 285 13.34 -8.69 3.51
CA ASN A 285 12.23 -8.23 4.37
C ASN A 285 11.42 -9.42 4.96
N GLN A 286 11.35 -10.54 4.26
CA GLN A 286 10.70 -11.75 4.77
C GLN A 286 11.48 -12.30 5.97
N ASN A 287 12.77 -12.58 5.80
CA ASN A 287 13.62 -13.09 6.89
C ASN A 287 13.70 -12.10 8.05
N PHE A 288 13.71 -10.78 7.74
CA PHE A 288 13.68 -9.76 8.78
C PHE A 288 12.42 -9.87 9.64
N ASN A 289 11.25 -10.05 9.04
CA ASN A 289 10.01 -10.19 9.78
C ASN A 289 9.97 -11.48 10.62
N GLU A 290 10.54 -12.56 10.16
CA GLU A 290 10.63 -13.81 10.92
C GLU A 290 11.58 -13.63 12.12
N TYR A 291 12.78 -13.08 11.90
CA TYR A 291 13.79 -12.92 12.94
C TYR A 291 13.43 -11.86 13.98
N ILE A 292 12.77 -10.78 13.59
CA ILE A 292 12.33 -9.79 14.59
C ILE A 292 11.24 -10.35 15.51
N LYS A 293 10.34 -11.20 15.01
CA LYS A 293 9.38 -11.91 15.84
C LYS A 293 10.07 -12.81 16.85
N GLU A 294 11.06 -13.58 16.41
CA GLU A 294 11.87 -14.43 17.29
C GLU A 294 12.60 -13.61 18.37
N ALA A 295 13.19 -12.47 17.98
CA ALA A 295 13.84 -11.55 18.91
C ALA A 295 12.86 -10.97 19.94
N CYS A 296 11.68 -10.52 19.51
CA CYS A 296 10.63 -10.01 20.39
C CYS A 296 10.11 -11.08 21.36
N LYS A 297 9.98 -12.33 20.92
CA LYS A 297 9.61 -13.46 21.78
C LYS A 297 10.65 -13.69 22.87
N LYS A 298 11.95 -13.69 22.51
CA LYS A 298 13.05 -13.83 23.49
C LYS A 298 13.13 -12.64 24.46
N ALA A 299 12.80 -11.44 24.00
CA ALA A 299 12.67 -10.25 24.85
C ALA A 299 11.43 -10.29 25.76
N GLY A 300 10.58 -11.31 25.67
CA GLY A 300 9.40 -11.48 26.53
C GLY A 300 8.27 -10.49 26.20
N LEU A 301 8.07 -10.11 24.94
CA LEU A 301 6.91 -9.33 24.49
C LEU A 301 5.72 -10.29 24.27
N LEU A 302 5.13 -10.76 25.36
CA LEU A 302 4.12 -11.82 25.38
C LEU A 302 2.70 -11.29 25.67
N ASP A 303 2.53 -9.98 25.83
CA ASP A 303 1.22 -9.38 26.12
C ASP A 303 0.25 -9.63 24.96
N LYS A 304 -1.04 -9.79 25.29
CA LYS A 304 -2.13 -10.08 24.35
C LYS A 304 -3.11 -8.91 24.25
N GLY A 305 -4.06 -9.02 23.30
CA GLY A 305 -5.16 -8.05 23.18
C GLY A 305 -4.81 -6.77 22.43
N HIS A 306 -3.69 -6.73 21.71
CA HIS A 306 -3.28 -5.57 20.91
C HIS A 306 -4.03 -5.44 19.58
N LEU A 307 -4.56 -6.55 19.06
CA LEU A 307 -5.37 -6.59 17.84
C LEU A 307 -6.82 -6.91 18.19
N LEU A 308 -7.74 -6.11 17.66
CA LEU A 308 -9.19 -6.33 17.88
C LEU A 308 -9.68 -7.59 17.17
N ASP A 309 -9.15 -7.86 15.97
CA ASP A 309 -9.54 -9.01 15.15
C ASP A 309 -8.87 -10.32 15.59
N GLU A 310 -7.79 -10.26 16.35
CA GLU A 310 -6.99 -11.42 16.80
C GLU A 310 -6.47 -11.18 18.23
N PRO A 311 -7.37 -11.08 19.23
CA PRO A 311 -7.00 -10.69 20.59
C PRO A 311 -6.15 -11.74 21.33
N GLU A 312 -6.13 -12.99 20.86
CA GLU A 312 -5.32 -14.08 21.43
C GLU A 312 -3.84 -14.01 21.04
N LYS A 313 -3.50 -13.25 19.97
CA LYS A 313 -2.12 -13.13 19.55
C LYS A 313 -1.28 -12.32 20.53
N GLU A 314 -0.10 -12.82 20.76
CA GLU A 314 0.91 -12.14 21.57
C GLU A 314 1.59 -11.02 20.74
N THR A 315 2.12 -10.00 21.43
CA THR A 315 2.77 -8.84 20.79
C THR A 315 3.82 -9.27 19.76
N TRP A 316 4.70 -10.23 20.10
CA TRP A 316 5.77 -10.68 19.21
C TRP A 316 5.25 -11.26 17.89
N GLU A 317 4.07 -11.89 17.87
CA GLU A 317 3.46 -12.47 16.66
C GLU A 317 3.01 -11.39 15.68
N CYS A 318 2.69 -10.20 16.20
CA CYS A 318 2.14 -9.08 15.45
C CYS A 318 3.21 -8.10 14.93
N VAL A 319 4.47 -8.23 15.40
CA VAL A 319 5.57 -7.36 14.99
C VAL A 319 6.00 -7.61 13.54
N SER A 320 6.32 -6.54 12.84
CA SER A 320 6.85 -6.57 11.48
C SER A 320 7.76 -5.37 11.23
N SER A 321 8.45 -5.33 10.11
CA SER A 321 9.27 -4.18 9.70
C SER A 321 8.48 -2.86 9.66
N HIS A 322 7.17 -2.92 9.39
CA HIS A 322 6.30 -1.75 9.45
C HIS A 322 5.97 -1.29 10.87
N THR A 323 6.06 -2.19 11.85
CA THR A 323 5.86 -1.84 13.26
C THR A 323 6.88 -0.80 13.72
N ALA A 324 8.13 -0.87 13.28
CA ALA A 324 9.14 0.13 13.59
C ALA A 324 8.68 1.56 13.24
N ARG A 325 8.19 1.76 12.03
CA ARG A 325 7.70 3.07 11.58
C ARG A 325 6.42 3.51 12.31
N ARG A 326 5.55 2.56 12.69
CA ARG A 326 4.37 2.86 13.50
C ARG A 326 4.76 3.28 14.92
N SER A 327 5.74 2.59 15.52
CA SER A 327 6.27 2.93 16.84
C SER A 327 6.84 4.35 16.85
N PHE A 328 7.68 4.71 15.89
CA PHE A 328 8.16 6.08 15.72
C PHE A 328 7.00 7.08 15.67
N ALA A 329 6.10 6.89 14.71
CA ALA A 329 5.02 7.85 14.49
C ALA A 329 4.09 7.98 15.70
N THR A 330 3.75 6.85 16.37
CA THR A 330 2.82 6.84 17.50
C THR A 330 3.45 7.40 18.77
N ASN A 331 4.70 7.02 19.10
CA ASN A 331 5.38 7.48 20.30
C ASN A 331 5.59 9.00 20.25
N TYR A 332 6.20 9.55 19.19
CA TYR A 332 6.38 11.01 19.07
C TYR A 332 5.06 11.79 18.97
N TYR A 333 4.04 11.20 18.36
CA TYR A 333 2.70 11.80 18.38
C TYR A 333 2.12 11.83 19.81
N LEU A 334 2.33 10.79 20.60
CA LEU A 334 1.90 10.73 22.01
C LEU A 334 2.65 11.73 22.88
N GLU A 335 3.91 11.98 22.60
CA GLU A 335 4.74 13.01 23.26
C GLU A 335 4.32 14.45 22.87
N GLY A 336 3.45 14.60 21.88
CA GLY A 336 2.93 15.91 21.44
C GLY A 336 3.75 16.58 20.34
N PHE A 337 4.66 15.85 19.68
CA PHE A 337 5.40 16.41 18.56
C PHE A 337 4.44 16.72 17.39
N PRO A 338 4.58 17.88 16.71
CA PRO A 338 3.63 18.32 15.68
C PRO A 338 3.48 17.31 14.53
N THR A 339 2.24 16.94 14.21
CA THR A 339 1.92 15.97 13.16
C THR A 339 2.54 16.31 11.81
N ILE A 340 2.54 17.61 11.45
CA ILE A 340 3.08 18.07 10.17
C ILE A 340 4.59 17.85 10.07
N ASP A 341 5.31 17.97 11.15
CA ASP A 341 6.76 17.76 11.19
C ASP A 341 7.09 16.27 11.20
N LEU A 342 6.30 15.44 11.93
CA LEU A 342 6.39 13.98 11.82
C LEU A 342 6.15 13.50 10.39
N MET A 343 5.22 14.11 9.66
CA MET A 343 4.97 13.82 8.25
C MET A 343 6.20 14.12 7.37
N LYS A 344 6.87 15.25 7.60
CA LYS A 344 8.10 15.62 6.87
C LYS A 344 9.22 14.63 7.15
N ILE A 345 9.46 14.27 8.43
CA ILE A 345 10.48 13.31 8.85
C ILE A 345 10.19 11.92 8.24
N THR A 346 8.96 11.48 8.31
CA THR A 346 8.57 10.16 7.78
C THR A 346 8.34 10.14 6.26
N GLY A 347 8.33 11.28 5.57
CA GLY A 347 8.08 11.38 4.12
C GLY A 347 6.66 10.97 3.72
N HIS A 348 5.63 11.42 4.48
CA HIS A 348 4.22 11.27 4.13
C HIS A 348 3.71 12.51 3.40
N ARG A 349 3.04 12.30 2.26
CA ARG A 349 2.49 13.39 1.44
C ARG A 349 1.12 13.89 1.90
N THR A 350 0.39 13.08 2.65
CA THR A 350 -0.95 13.43 3.12
C THR A 350 -1.14 13.03 4.58
N GLU A 351 -1.83 13.87 5.33
CA GLU A 351 -2.18 13.60 6.73
C GLU A 351 -3.01 12.32 6.87
N LYS A 352 -3.97 12.09 5.97
CA LYS A 352 -4.76 10.85 5.95
C LYS A 352 -3.88 9.60 5.88
N ALA A 353 -2.80 9.63 5.06
CA ALA A 353 -1.87 8.52 4.97
C ALA A 353 -1.02 8.37 6.24
N PHE A 354 -0.61 9.49 6.86
CA PHE A 354 0.14 9.49 8.11
C PHE A 354 -0.72 8.94 9.27
N LEU A 355 -1.94 9.42 9.44
CA LEU A 355 -2.83 9.00 10.52
C LEU A 355 -3.14 7.49 10.50
N THR A 356 -2.97 6.81 9.36
CA THR A 356 -3.08 5.34 9.32
C THR A 356 -1.95 4.62 10.08
N TYR A 357 -0.87 5.32 10.40
CA TYR A 357 0.24 4.79 11.20
C TYR A 357 0.08 5.03 12.70
N ILE A 358 -0.74 6.00 13.08
CA ILE A 358 -1.02 6.32 14.48
C ILE A 358 -1.95 5.25 15.05
N ARG A 359 -1.49 4.57 16.09
CA ARG A 359 -2.21 3.47 16.75
C ARG A 359 -2.46 3.83 18.21
N ILE A 360 -3.46 4.65 18.44
CA ILE A 360 -3.84 5.14 19.77
C ILE A 360 -5.21 4.60 20.12
N SER A 361 -5.30 3.98 21.29
CA SER A 361 -6.59 3.55 21.83
C SER A 361 -7.43 4.76 22.28
N LYS A 362 -8.74 4.56 22.40
CA LYS A 362 -9.64 5.55 23.03
C LYS A 362 -9.21 5.89 24.45
N LEU A 363 -8.68 4.89 25.18
CA LEU A 363 -8.16 5.07 26.53
C LEU A 363 -6.90 5.96 26.55
N ASP A 364 -5.96 5.75 25.61
CA ASP A 364 -4.75 6.59 25.54
C ASP A 364 -5.12 8.05 25.19
N THR A 365 -6.10 8.25 24.30
CA THR A 365 -6.64 9.57 24.01
C THR A 365 -7.22 10.21 25.25
N ALA A 366 -8.01 9.48 26.05
CA ALA A 366 -8.58 9.97 27.30
C ALA A 366 -7.49 10.28 28.35
N LYS A 367 -6.47 9.44 28.48
CA LYS A 367 -5.31 9.68 29.37
C LYS A 367 -4.56 10.95 28.98
N ARG A 368 -4.31 11.19 27.68
CA ARG A 368 -3.68 12.43 27.21
C ARG A 368 -4.49 13.67 27.55
N LEU A 369 -5.79 13.62 27.33
CA LEU A 369 -6.67 14.73 27.69
C LEU A 369 -6.60 14.98 29.19
N ASN A 370 -6.67 13.95 30.01
CA ASN A 370 -6.56 14.06 31.47
C ASN A 370 -5.23 14.69 31.92
N GLN A 371 -4.11 14.29 31.33
CA GLN A 371 -2.79 14.88 31.59
C GLN A 371 -2.75 16.36 31.22
N HIS A 372 -3.26 16.71 30.03
CA HIS A 372 -3.36 18.11 29.59
C HIS A 372 -4.23 18.95 30.54
N MET A 373 -5.36 18.42 30.95
CA MET A 373 -6.25 19.08 31.92
C MET A 373 -5.54 19.30 33.26
N LYS A 374 -4.86 18.29 33.83
CA LYS A 374 -4.10 18.40 35.08
C LYS A 374 -3.04 19.50 34.97
N LYS A 375 -2.23 19.49 33.90
CA LYS A 375 -1.19 20.51 33.68
C LYS A 375 -1.78 21.93 33.63
N LYS A 376 -2.88 22.09 32.90
CA LYS A 376 -3.57 23.40 32.79
C LYS A 376 -4.16 23.89 34.13
N TRP A 377 -4.66 22.96 34.96
CA TRP A 377 -5.14 23.31 36.30
C TRP A 377 -3.97 23.66 37.23
N GLU A 378 -2.87 23.00 37.15
CA GLU A 378 -1.67 23.28 37.96
C GLU A 378 -1.06 24.63 37.60
N GLU A 379 -0.93 24.95 36.32
CA GLU A 379 -0.51 26.27 35.84
C GLU A 379 -1.44 27.41 36.34
N LYS A 380 -2.75 27.17 36.35
CA LYS A 380 -3.72 28.15 36.92
C LYS A 380 -3.56 28.35 38.41
N ARG A 381 -3.31 27.26 39.16
CA ARG A 381 -3.05 27.33 40.61
C ARG A 381 -1.77 28.12 40.93
N ILE A 382 -0.70 27.87 40.19
CA ILE A 382 0.58 28.57 40.36
C ILE A 382 0.39 30.08 40.06
N LYS A 383 -0.31 30.44 38.97
CA LYS A 383 -0.61 31.84 38.65
C LYS A 383 -1.47 32.54 39.70
N ALA A 384 -2.47 31.84 40.24
CA ALA A 384 -3.32 32.40 41.30
C ALA A 384 -2.53 32.63 42.60
N ASN A 385 -1.68 31.68 43.00
CA ASN A 385 -0.82 31.83 44.17
C ASN A 385 0.22 32.95 44.02
N ASN A 386 0.83 33.08 42.84
CA ASN A 386 1.78 34.18 42.59
C ASN A 386 1.08 35.55 42.57
N ALA A 387 -0.17 35.64 42.08
CA ALA A 387 -0.95 36.89 42.12
C ALA A 387 -1.35 37.28 43.55
N SER A 388 -1.63 36.33 44.44
CA SER A 388 -1.92 36.60 45.85
C SER A 388 -0.68 37.04 46.65
N LEU A 389 0.52 36.55 46.27
CA LEU A 389 1.79 36.96 46.90
C LEU A 389 2.31 38.34 46.44
N SER A 390 1.83 38.83 45.29
CA SER A 390 2.17 40.18 44.75
C SER A 390 1.28 41.29 45.26
N VAL A 391 0.22 40.98 46.01
CA VAL A 391 -0.75 41.96 46.59
C VAL A 391 -0.60 42.10 48.09
N ALA A 392 0.24 41.25 48.72
CA ALA A 392 0.66 41.35 50.13
C ALA A 392 2.02 42.07 50.25
#